data_46d34032410546035d7068267eca9928
#
_entry.id   46d34032410546035d7068267eca9928
#
_cell.length_a   1.000
_cell.length_b   1.000
_cell.length_c   1.000
_cell.angle_alpha   90.00
_cell.angle_beta   90.00
_cell.angle_gamma   90.00
#
_symmetry.space_group_name_H-M   'P 1'
#
loop_
_entity.id
_entity.type
_entity.pdbx_description
1 polymer ?
#
loop_
_entity_poly.entity_id
_entity_poly.type
_entity_poly.pdbx_seq_one_letter_code
_entity_poly.pdbx_strand_id
1 'polypeptide(L)'
;MRYVWISLFALVIACLAFGPTVFLREPPADEELQIISPHWDGIRCEFGRAFTAQYLKIAGKHLRVVWLDIGNTGEIRKYLDERFSQAKPGEGVGADILFGGGMDILPRMAARNYFEPYRLPDGTLKDLPPSVNGLDLRDSQYRYYAACLGGFGFVFNKLVLQRAHLPVPAKWEDLCRPAFQGWVSCGDPTLSGSMHAAFEVVLQGQGWERGWCTLARMASNARAFNEGGSSVPRDVSLGQAAVGPCIDFYASAPVRRQGATHLQLVIPKGQAVVTPDCIAVLRGPPNRRAAEAFLAFVLSEEGQRLWYQARGTEGGPVAYDLERLPVMPRIYDMGLPTNTVMNPFKSAADFRYDSKKAGGRWGLLNDLWRAVLIDAHEELWDARQAAVAAGRDDDLGQALATPPLTEDQVWQVAQKSMPADARNELRNRWTAWASNWYREVEAAARTNAPVPAFHPAPAE
;
A
#
# COMPACT_ATOMS: atom_id res chain seq x y z
N MET A 1 -42.94 -16.46 48.20
CA MET A 1 -42.22 -15.25 47.71
C MET A 1 -40.75 -15.50 47.38
N ARG A 2 -39.96 -16.17 48.22
CA ARG A 2 -38.52 -16.39 48.02
C ARG A 2 -38.17 -17.14 46.71
N TYR A 3 -38.93 -18.18 46.37
CA TYR A 3 -38.74 -18.98 45.15
C TYR A 3 -39.10 -18.21 43.85
N VAL A 4 -40.07 -17.30 43.92
CA VAL A 4 -40.45 -16.48 42.78
C VAL A 4 -39.32 -15.52 42.39
N TRP A 5 -38.64 -14.94 43.38
CA TRP A 5 -37.48 -14.07 43.13
C TRP A 5 -36.25 -14.82 42.57
N ILE A 6 -36.01 -16.05 43.04
CA ILE A 6 -34.95 -16.92 42.55
C ILE A 6 -35.22 -17.31 41.09
N SER A 7 -36.47 -17.68 40.76
CA SER A 7 -36.84 -18.00 39.36
C SER A 7 -36.74 -16.79 38.43
N LEU A 8 -37.14 -15.60 38.90
CA LEU A 8 -37.02 -14.37 38.10
C LEU A 8 -35.56 -13.99 37.85
N PHE A 9 -34.71 -14.14 38.87
CA PHE A 9 -33.27 -13.88 38.76
C PHE A 9 -32.58 -14.87 37.82
N ALA A 10 -32.94 -16.17 37.91
CA ALA A 10 -32.43 -17.18 36.97
C ALA A 10 -32.89 -16.93 35.53
N LEU A 11 -34.12 -16.46 35.31
CA LEU A 11 -34.65 -16.09 34.01
C LEU A 11 -33.86 -14.86 33.42
N VAL A 12 -33.61 -13.85 34.25
CA VAL A 12 -32.81 -12.67 33.82
C VAL A 12 -31.39 -13.07 33.46
N ILE A 13 -30.74 -13.93 34.25
CA ILE A 13 -29.42 -14.45 33.94
C ILE A 13 -29.45 -15.28 32.64
N ALA A 14 -30.46 -16.14 32.47
CA ALA A 14 -30.63 -16.90 31.23
C ALA A 14 -30.86 -15.98 30.01
N CYS A 15 -31.68 -14.94 30.15
CA CYS A 15 -31.88 -13.94 29.09
C CYS A 15 -30.59 -13.13 28.78
N LEU A 16 -29.79 -12.78 29.79
CA LEU A 16 -28.52 -12.09 29.59
C LEU A 16 -27.44 -13.03 29.01
N ALA A 17 -27.43 -14.30 29.42
CA ALA A 17 -26.44 -15.27 28.93
C ALA A 17 -26.78 -15.83 27.54
N PHE A 18 -28.04 -16.10 27.27
CA PHE A 18 -28.51 -16.73 26.03
C PHE A 18 -29.26 -15.78 25.09
N GLY A 19 -29.75 -14.64 25.57
CA GLY A 19 -30.43 -13.63 24.75
C GLY A 19 -29.59 -13.18 23.58
N PRO A 20 -28.33 -12.78 23.76
CA PRO A 20 -27.46 -12.39 22.65
C PRO A 20 -27.27 -13.49 21.59
N THR A 21 -27.18 -14.76 22.01
CA THR A 21 -26.99 -15.88 21.07
C THR A 21 -28.24 -16.22 20.27
N VAL A 22 -29.46 -15.88 20.82
CA VAL A 22 -30.75 -16.12 20.15
C VAL A 22 -31.12 -14.92 19.23
N PHE A 23 -30.90 -13.69 19.74
CA PHE A 23 -31.27 -12.45 19.01
C PHE A 23 -30.23 -11.95 18.03
N LEU A 24 -28.98 -12.40 18.15
CA LEU A 24 -27.88 -12.02 17.22
C LEU A 24 -27.54 -13.14 16.22
N ARG A 25 -28.34 -14.19 16.10
CA ARG A 25 -28.16 -15.16 15.03
C ARG A 25 -28.46 -14.46 13.71
N GLU A 26 -27.41 -14.19 12.94
CA GLU A 26 -27.60 -13.85 11.54
C GLU A 26 -28.43 -14.95 10.85
N PRO A 27 -29.37 -14.58 9.99
CA PRO A 27 -30.13 -15.56 9.22
C PRO A 27 -29.14 -16.47 8.47
N PRO A 28 -29.46 -17.77 8.34
CA PRO A 28 -28.59 -18.66 7.57
C PRO A 28 -28.39 -18.07 6.17
N ALA A 29 -27.16 -18.00 5.74
CA ALA A 29 -26.84 -17.47 4.40
C ALA A 29 -27.26 -18.50 3.34
N ASP A 30 -27.96 -18.03 2.32
CA ASP A 30 -28.32 -18.84 1.13
C ASP A 30 -27.10 -19.02 0.21
N GLU A 31 -26.21 -18.04 0.18
CA GLU A 31 -25.02 -18.00 -0.67
C GLU A 31 -23.83 -17.41 0.08
N GLU A 32 -22.62 -17.75 -0.37
CA GLU A 32 -21.37 -17.17 0.14
C GLU A 32 -20.60 -16.50 -1.01
N LEU A 33 -19.87 -15.43 -0.66
CA LEU A 33 -18.90 -14.77 -1.52
C LEU A 33 -17.56 -14.73 -0.80
N GLN A 34 -16.54 -15.37 -1.37
CA GLN A 34 -15.22 -15.45 -0.80
C GLN A 34 -14.29 -14.42 -1.43
N ILE A 35 -13.78 -13.49 -0.62
CA ILE A 35 -12.97 -12.36 -1.07
C ILE A 35 -11.59 -12.41 -0.45
N ILE A 36 -10.55 -12.46 -1.28
CA ILE A 36 -9.16 -12.22 -0.86
C ILE A 36 -8.92 -10.71 -0.88
N SER A 37 -8.45 -10.16 0.24
CA SER A 37 -8.22 -8.72 0.34
C SER A 37 -7.13 -8.36 1.34
N PRO A 38 -6.17 -7.48 0.98
CA PRO A 38 -5.22 -6.89 1.91
C PRO A 38 -5.79 -5.68 2.67
N HIS A 39 -7.05 -5.34 2.42
CA HIS A 39 -7.70 -4.19 3.04
C HIS A 39 -7.89 -4.39 4.54
N TRP A 40 -7.82 -3.29 5.28
CA TRP A 40 -8.12 -3.28 6.69
C TRP A 40 -9.62 -3.46 6.99
N ASP A 41 -9.95 -3.84 8.22
CA ASP A 41 -11.30 -4.25 8.62
C ASP A 41 -12.39 -3.20 8.36
N GLY A 42 -12.07 -1.91 8.40
CA GLY A 42 -13.04 -0.86 8.11
C GLY A 42 -13.58 -0.92 6.66
N ILE A 43 -12.73 -1.18 5.68
CA ILE A 43 -13.14 -1.36 4.29
C ILE A 43 -13.97 -2.63 4.15
N ARG A 44 -13.48 -3.74 4.73
CA ARG A 44 -14.18 -5.03 4.72
C ARG A 44 -15.58 -4.90 5.34
N CYS A 45 -15.69 -4.23 6.47
CA CYS A 45 -16.94 -4.00 7.18
C CYS A 45 -17.93 -3.18 6.34
N GLU A 46 -17.50 -2.01 5.82
CA GLU A 46 -18.42 -1.11 5.11
C GLU A 46 -18.89 -1.70 3.79
N PHE A 47 -17.97 -2.27 2.98
CA PHE A 47 -18.36 -2.91 1.73
C PHE A 47 -19.14 -4.21 1.94
N GLY A 48 -18.76 -5.03 2.91
CA GLY A 48 -19.51 -6.24 3.24
C GLY A 48 -20.95 -5.94 3.65
N ARG A 49 -21.13 -5.02 4.60
CA ARG A 49 -22.45 -4.58 5.08
C ARG A 49 -23.31 -3.98 3.95
N ALA A 50 -22.77 -3.04 3.20
CA ALA A 50 -23.54 -2.36 2.16
C ALA A 50 -23.91 -3.30 1.01
N PHE A 51 -22.96 -4.16 0.61
CA PHE A 51 -23.22 -5.13 -0.46
C PHE A 51 -24.22 -6.23 -0.07
N THR A 52 -24.14 -6.80 1.14
CA THR A 52 -25.12 -7.80 1.58
C THR A 52 -26.54 -7.26 1.60
N ALA A 53 -26.72 -6.00 2.04
CA ALA A 53 -28.02 -5.33 2.02
C ALA A 53 -28.54 -5.09 0.58
N GLN A 54 -27.64 -4.74 -0.34
CA GLN A 54 -27.99 -4.56 -1.75
C GLN A 54 -28.29 -5.92 -2.43
N TYR A 55 -27.45 -6.95 -2.14
CA TYR A 55 -27.63 -8.27 -2.75
C TYR A 55 -28.97 -8.90 -2.38
N LEU A 56 -29.41 -8.72 -1.14
CA LEU A 56 -30.75 -9.13 -0.72
C LEU A 56 -31.86 -8.48 -1.56
N LYS A 57 -31.70 -7.17 -1.88
CA LYS A 57 -32.70 -6.44 -2.70
C LYS A 57 -32.73 -6.92 -4.14
N ILE A 58 -31.56 -7.18 -4.76
CA ILE A 58 -31.47 -7.53 -6.18
C ILE A 58 -31.63 -9.02 -6.47
N ALA A 59 -31.22 -9.88 -5.54
CA ALA A 59 -31.21 -11.35 -5.69
C ALA A 59 -32.27 -12.06 -4.87
N GLY A 60 -32.86 -11.39 -3.85
CA GLY A 60 -33.79 -11.98 -2.90
C GLY A 60 -33.17 -13.05 -1.99
N LYS A 61 -31.83 -13.06 -1.83
CA LYS A 61 -31.07 -14.07 -1.11
C LYS A 61 -30.17 -13.42 -0.05
N HIS A 62 -30.03 -14.09 1.08
CA HIS A 62 -29.07 -13.71 2.11
C HIS A 62 -27.67 -14.18 1.70
N LEU A 63 -26.77 -13.23 1.52
CA LEU A 63 -25.37 -13.47 1.17
C LEU A 63 -24.47 -13.30 2.39
N ARG A 64 -23.55 -14.24 2.62
CA ARG A 64 -22.47 -14.10 3.57
C ARG A 64 -21.18 -13.74 2.81
N VAL A 65 -20.58 -12.60 3.13
CA VAL A 65 -19.25 -12.23 2.62
C VAL A 65 -18.19 -12.80 3.56
N VAL A 66 -17.34 -13.65 3.02
CA VAL A 66 -16.23 -14.28 3.73
C VAL A 66 -14.93 -13.62 3.28
N TRP A 67 -14.28 -12.92 4.20
CA TRP A 67 -12.99 -12.28 3.96
C TRP A 67 -11.86 -13.26 4.26
N LEU A 68 -11.07 -13.60 3.24
CA LEU A 68 -9.91 -14.48 3.38
C LEU A 68 -8.68 -13.63 3.70
N ASP A 69 -8.20 -13.75 4.93
CA ASP A 69 -7.03 -13.05 5.41
C ASP A 69 -5.76 -13.84 5.07
N ILE A 70 -5.18 -13.54 3.92
CA ILE A 70 -3.93 -14.16 3.41
C ILE A 70 -2.71 -13.33 3.84
N GLY A 71 -2.95 -12.10 4.33
CA GLY A 71 -1.90 -11.16 4.67
C GLY A 71 -1.74 -10.01 3.67
N ASN A 72 -0.51 -9.51 3.52
CA ASN A 72 -0.24 -8.36 2.65
C ASN A 72 -0.25 -8.72 1.15
N THR A 73 -0.15 -7.70 0.29
CA THR A 73 -0.20 -7.87 -1.18
C THR A 73 0.88 -8.84 -1.71
N GLY A 74 2.07 -8.86 -1.08
CA GLY A 74 3.15 -9.78 -1.47
C GLY A 74 2.82 -11.24 -1.13
N GLU A 75 2.20 -11.49 0.01
CA GLU A 75 1.76 -12.81 0.46
C GLU A 75 0.58 -13.30 -0.38
N ILE A 76 -0.39 -12.43 -0.67
CA ILE A 76 -1.51 -12.73 -1.58
C ILE A 76 -0.98 -13.15 -2.96
N ARG A 77 0.00 -12.43 -3.50
CA ARG A 77 0.62 -12.80 -4.78
C ARG A 77 1.24 -14.19 -4.73
N LYS A 78 2.05 -14.48 -3.71
CA LYS A 78 2.67 -15.80 -3.53
C LYS A 78 1.62 -16.91 -3.41
N TYR A 79 0.60 -16.67 -2.60
CA TYR A 79 -0.52 -17.60 -2.43
C TYR A 79 -1.23 -17.90 -3.75
N LEU A 80 -1.58 -16.88 -4.53
CA LEU A 80 -2.24 -17.06 -5.83
C LEU A 80 -1.32 -17.74 -6.86
N ASP A 81 -0.03 -17.38 -6.90
CA ASP A 81 0.97 -18.02 -7.76
C ASP A 81 1.05 -19.52 -7.45
N GLU A 82 1.10 -19.92 -6.18
CA GLU A 82 1.16 -21.30 -5.74
C GLU A 82 -0.15 -22.06 -6.07
N ARG A 83 -1.29 -21.50 -5.68
CA ARG A 83 -2.59 -22.15 -5.89
C ARG A 83 -2.92 -22.35 -7.36
N PHE A 84 -2.69 -21.33 -8.19
CA PHE A 84 -2.94 -21.43 -9.63
C PHE A 84 -1.92 -22.31 -10.37
N SER A 85 -0.70 -22.49 -9.84
CA SER A 85 0.27 -23.43 -10.42
C SER A 85 -0.16 -24.90 -10.25
N GLN A 86 -0.95 -25.20 -9.23
CA GLN A 86 -1.48 -26.53 -8.93
C GLN A 86 -2.86 -26.77 -9.54
N ALA A 87 -3.58 -25.71 -9.94
CA ALA A 87 -4.92 -25.79 -10.49
C ALA A 87 -4.92 -26.24 -11.94
N LYS A 88 -5.89 -27.07 -12.32
CA LYS A 88 -6.11 -27.48 -13.72
C LYS A 88 -6.61 -26.30 -14.56
N PRO A 89 -6.46 -26.36 -15.89
CA PRO A 89 -7.04 -25.34 -16.77
C PRO A 89 -8.53 -25.10 -16.48
N GLY A 90 -8.93 -23.85 -16.23
CA GLY A 90 -10.31 -23.46 -15.89
C GLY A 90 -10.69 -23.65 -14.42
N GLU A 91 -9.89 -24.32 -13.61
CA GLU A 91 -10.13 -24.49 -12.18
C GLU A 91 -9.77 -23.23 -11.39
N GLY A 92 -10.58 -22.93 -10.37
CA GLY A 92 -10.37 -21.80 -9.46
C GLY A 92 -9.52 -22.16 -8.24
N VAL A 93 -9.34 -21.20 -7.38
CA VAL A 93 -8.55 -21.32 -6.13
C VAL A 93 -9.44 -21.37 -4.88
N GLY A 94 -10.75 -21.49 -5.04
CA GLY A 94 -11.72 -21.49 -3.93
C GLY A 94 -12.07 -20.09 -3.43
N ALA A 95 -11.68 -19.05 -4.14
CA ALA A 95 -12.06 -17.67 -3.85
C ALA A 95 -12.68 -17.03 -5.11
N ASP A 96 -13.56 -16.04 -4.90
CA ASP A 96 -14.35 -15.40 -5.95
C ASP A 96 -13.71 -14.12 -6.45
N ILE A 97 -13.20 -13.30 -5.52
CA ILE A 97 -12.73 -11.94 -5.79
C ILE A 97 -11.34 -11.73 -5.19
N LEU A 98 -10.51 -11.01 -5.93
CA LEU A 98 -9.38 -10.26 -5.39
C LEU A 98 -9.81 -8.78 -5.28
N PHE A 99 -9.86 -8.26 -4.05
CA PHE A 99 -10.25 -6.88 -3.77
C PHE A 99 -9.13 -6.13 -3.06
N GLY A 100 -8.43 -5.31 -3.79
CA GLY A 100 -7.23 -4.59 -3.35
C GLY A 100 -5.96 -5.11 -4.05
N GLY A 101 -4.92 -4.34 -3.97
CA GLY A 101 -3.64 -4.59 -4.63
C GLY A 101 -3.41 -3.62 -5.79
N GLY A 102 -2.18 -3.08 -5.84
CA GLY A 102 -1.82 -2.03 -6.77
C GLY A 102 -1.70 -2.48 -8.21
N MET A 103 -1.65 -1.51 -9.12
CA MET A 103 -1.56 -1.71 -10.57
C MET A 103 -0.30 -2.45 -11.04
N ASP A 104 0.76 -2.50 -10.23
CA ASP A 104 2.03 -3.06 -10.67
C ASP A 104 2.00 -4.59 -10.79
N ILE A 105 1.14 -5.26 -10.02
CA ILE A 105 1.05 -6.73 -9.99
C ILE A 105 -0.16 -7.29 -10.75
N LEU A 106 -1.27 -6.56 -10.85
CA LEU A 106 -2.47 -7.06 -11.51
C LEU A 106 -2.29 -7.36 -13.01
N PRO A 107 -1.59 -6.53 -13.81
CA PRO A 107 -1.31 -6.87 -15.21
C PRO A 107 -0.57 -8.20 -15.37
N ARG A 108 0.36 -8.52 -14.45
CA ARG A 108 1.11 -9.80 -14.47
C ARG A 108 0.22 -10.98 -14.13
N MET A 109 -0.70 -10.82 -13.16
CA MET A 109 -1.68 -11.85 -12.81
C MET A 109 -2.68 -12.07 -13.96
N ALA A 110 -3.14 -10.98 -14.60
CA ALA A 110 -3.98 -11.06 -15.78
C ALA A 110 -3.31 -11.78 -16.96
N ALA A 111 -2.02 -11.50 -17.22
CA ALA A 111 -1.24 -12.21 -18.25
C ALA A 111 -1.08 -13.70 -17.96
N ARG A 112 -1.20 -14.14 -16.71
CA ARG A 112 -1.19 -15.55 -16.28
C ARG A 112 -2.58 -16.19 -16.24
N ASN A 113 -3.63 -15.48 -16.71
CA ASN A 113 -5.01 -15.92 -16.71
C ASN A 113 -5.56 -16.25 -15.30
N TYR A 114 -5.24 -15.40 -14.29
CA TYR A 114 -5.78 -15.57 -12.95
C TYR A 114 -7.16 -14.93 -12.77
N PHE A 115 -7.62 -14.14 -13.74
CA PHE A 115 -8.87 -13.38 -13.67
C PHE A 115 -9.83 -13.75 -14.79
N GLU A 116 -11.13 -13.76 -14.46
CA GLU A 116 -12.22 -13.86 -15.42
C GLU A 116 -12.55 -12.45 -15.96
N PRO A 117 -12.77 -12.30 -17.27
CA PRO A 117 -13.26 -11.04 -17.81
C PRO A 117 -14.73 -10.83 -17.41
N TYR A 118 -15.04 -9.65 -16.92
CA TYR A 118 -16.40 -9.19 -16.67
C TYR A 118 -16.58 -7.76 -17.16
N ARG A 119 -17.36 -7.57 -18.21
CA ARG A 119 -17.64 -6.25 -18.76
C ARG A 119 -18.78 -5.60 -17.99
N LEU A 120 -18.48 -4.50 -17.31
CA LEU A 120 -19.48 -3.68 -16.62
C LEU A 120 -20.54 -3.13 -17.59
N PRO A 121 -21.75 -2.79 -17.08
CA PRO A 121 -22.77 -2.10 -17.87
C PRO A 121 -22.26 -0.80 -18.49
N ASP A 122 -22.75 -0.45 -19.68
CA ASP A 122 -22.28 0.73 -20.42
C ASP A 122 -22.43 2.03 -19.63
N GLY A 123 -23.46 2.16 -18.81
CA GLY A 123 -23.66 3.31 -17.92
C GLY A 123 -22.50 3.50 -16.96
N THR A 124 -22.08 2.41 -16.30
CA THR A 124 -20.92 2.43 -15.38
C THR A 124 -19.61 2.69 -16.13
N LEU A 125 -19.42 2.06 -17.28
CA LEU A 125 -18.22 2.25 -18.10
C LEU A 125 -18.08 3.68 -18.63
N LYS A 126 -19.19 4.39 -18.86
CA LYS A 126 -19.18 5.80 -19.26
C LYS A 126 -18.70 6.72 -18.12
N ASP A 127 -19.04 6.38 -16.89
CA ASP A 127 -18.64 7.14 -15.69
C ASP A 127 -17.23 6.82 -15.21
N LEU A 128 -16.66 5.71 -15.68
CA LEU A 128 -15.29 5.26 -15.35
C LEU A 128 -14.34 5.65 -16.48
N PRO A 129 -13.49 6.68 -16.32
CA PRO A 129 -12.49 7.04 -17.34
C PRO A 129 -11.59 5.85 -17.66
N PRO A 130 -11.04 5.76 -18.88
CA PRO A 130 -10.11 4.69 -19.24
C PRO A 130 -8.78 4.78 -18.46
N SER A 131 -8.37 5.99 -18.10
CA SER A 131 -7.10 6.23 -17.39
C SER A 131 -7.13 7.52 -16.56
N VAL A 132 -6.21 7.64 -15.60
CA VAL A 132 -5.88 8.86 -14.85
C VAL A 132 -4.38 9.03 -14.79
N ASN A 133 -3.85 10.20 -15.13
CA ASN A 133 -2.42 10.53 -15.11
C ASN A 133 -1.53 9.50 -15.88
N GLY A 134 -2.08 8.90 -16.94
CA GLY A 134 -1.40 7.88 -17.74
C GLY A 134 -1.50 6.46 -17.19
N LEU A 135 -2.20 6.25 -16.07
CA LEU A 135 -2.47 4.93 -15.51
C LEU A 135 -3.86 4.44 -15.91
N ASP A 136 -3.94 3.23 -16.44
CA ASP A 136 -5.19 2.62 -16.83
C ASP A 136 -6.08 2.33 -15.60
N LEU A 137 -7.35 2.75 -15.66
CA LEU A 137 -8.35 2.46 -14.62
C LEU A 137 -9.12 1.16 -14.89
N ARG A 138 -8.86 0.51 -16.02
CA ARG A 138 -9.43 -0.78 -16.39
C ARG A 138 -8.56 -1.50 -17.40
N ASP A 139 -8.54 -2.82 -17.32
CA ASP A 139 -7.91 -3.68 -18.31
C ASP A 139 -8.69 -3.63 -19.65
N SER A 140 -7.97 -3.65 -20.77
CA SER A 140 -8.57 -3.63 -22.11
C SER A 140 -9.48 -4.83 -22.40
N GLN A 141 -9.27 -5.95 -21.71
CA GLN A 141 -10.08 -7.17 -21.78
C GLN A 141 -11.06 -7.30 -20.59
N TYR A 142 -11.22 -6.24 -19.78
CA TYR A 142 -12.12 -6.20 -18.63
C TYR A 142 -11.83 -7.25 -17.54
N ARG A 143 -10.58 -7.66 -17.36
CA ARG A 143 -10.16 -8.66 -16.36
C ARG A 143 -9.98 -8.05 -14.97
N TYR A 144 -9.71 -6.76 -14.87
CA TYR A 144 -9.64 -6.02 -13.60
C TYR A 144 -10.01 -4.54 -13.81
N TYR A 145 -10.35 -3.89 -12.71
CA TYR A 145 -10.72 -2.49 -12.66
C TYR A 145 -10.09 -1.81 -11.45
N ALA A 146 -9.82 -0.52 -11.53
CA ALA A 146 -9.55 0.31 -10.36
C ALA A 146 -10.82 0.41 -9.51
N ALA A 147 -10.74 0.08 -8.24
CA ALA A 147 -11.81 0.20 -7.27
C ALA A 147 -11.81 1.57 -6.59
N CYS A 148 -10.63 2.08 -6.29
CA CYS A 148 -10.38 3.40 -5.76
C CYS A 148 -8.96 3.86 -6.13
N LEU A 149 -8.60 5.10 -5.77
CA LEU A 149 -7.29 5.67 -5.99
C LEU A 149 -6.63 6.01 -4.65
N GLY A 150 -5.30 6.09 -4.64
CA GLY A 150 -4.49 6.53 -3.51
C GLY A 150 -3.26 7.30 -3.95
N GLY A 151 -2.89 8.32 -3.20
CA GLY A 151 -1.71 9.14 -3.45
C GLY A 151 -0.56 8.80 -2.51
N PHE A 152 0.67 8.87 -2.99
CA PHE A 152 1.86 8.64 -2.20
C PHE A 152 2.50 9.96 -1.77
N GLY A 153 2.92 9.99 -0.51
CA GLY A 153 3.58 11.12 0.07
C GLY A 153 4.19 10.76 1.42
N PHE A 154 4.23 11.69 2.33
CA PHE A 154 4.71 11.47 3.68
C PHE A 154 3.86 12.21 4.70
N VAL A 155 3.77 11.65 5.90
CA VAL A 155 3.13 12.29 7.05
C VAL A 155 4.19 12.77 8.01
N PHE A 156 3.99 13.95 8.65
CA PHE A 156 4.88 14.44 9.69
C PHE A 156 4.11 14.97 10.91
N ASN A 157 4.80 14.94 12.06
CA ASN A 157 4.29 15.42 13.34
C ASN A 157 4.86 16.82 13.64
N LYS A 158 4.00 17.84 13.57
CA LYS A 158 4.39 19.25 13.79
C LYS A 158 4.98 19.51 15.17
N LEU A 159 4.47 18.84 16.21
CA LEU A 159 4.97 19.01 17.58
C LEU A 159 6.35 18.40 17.74
N VAL A 160 6.60 17.23 17.11
CA VAL A 160 7.94 16.61 17.12
C VAL A 160 8.92 17.49 16.36
N LEU A 161 8.55 17.98 15.15
CA LEU A 161 9.41 18.90 14.40
C LEU A 161 9.78 20.12 15.22
N GLN A 162 8.81 20.74 15.89
CA GLN A 162 9.04 21.92 16.71
C GLN A 162 9.97 21.61 17.91
N ARG A 163 9.71 20.52 18.64
CA ARG A 163 10.48 20.14 19.83
C ARG A 163 11.92 19.74 19.50
N ALA A 164 12.11 19.06 18.37
CA ALA A 164 13.42 18.60 17.92
C ALA A 164 14.12 19.63 17.00
N HIS A 165 13.55 20.81 16.81
CA HIS A 165 14.07 21.89 15.95
C HIS A 165 14.34 21.42 14.51
N LEU A 166 13.47 20.54 13.99
CA LEU A 166 13.58 19.99 12.63
C LEU A 166 12.87 20.90 11.61
N PRO A 167 13.39 21.00 10.39
CA PRO A 167 12.73 21.77 9.33
C PRO A 167 11.41 21.10 8.91
N VAL A 168 10.44 21.91 8.45
CA VAL A 168 9.19 21.37 7.89
C VAL A 168 9.47 20.82 6.49
N PRO A 169 9.21 19.51 6.24
CA PRO A 169 9.43 18.91 4.94
C PRO A 169 8.29 19.24 3.95
N ALA A 170 8.63 19.48 2.68
CA ALA A 170 7.69 19.76 1.59
C ALA A 170 7.85 18.81 0.39
N LYS A 171 9.00 18.19 0.23
CA LYS A 171 9.36 17.27 -0.86
C LYS A 171 10.17 16.09 -0.35
N TRP A 172 10.30 15.03 -1.16
CA TRP A 172 11.00 13.81 -0.77
C TRP A 172 12.43 14.05 -0.30
N GLU A 173 13.18 14.93 -1.00
CA GLU A 173 14.56 15.25 -0.68
C GLU A 173 14.72 15.93 0.69
N ASP A 174 13.67 16.53 1.24
CA ASP A 174 13.74 17.10 2.59
C ASP A 174 13.92 16.02 3.66
N LEU A 175 13.43 14.78 3.45
CA LEU A 175 13.61 13.64 4.34
C LEU A 175 15.07 13.13 4.36
N CYS A 176 15.87 13.57 3.38
CA CYS A 176 17.28 13.19 3.23
C CYS A 176 18.24 14.06 4.06
N ARG A 177 17.75 15.16 4.64
CA ARG A 177 18.59 16.10 5.40
C ARG A 177 19.17 15.41 6.65
N PRO A 178 20.45 15.64 7.00
CA PRO A 178 21.07 15.05 8.18
C PRO A 178 20.29 15.29 9.47
N ALA A 179 19.61 16.43 9.60
CA ALA A 179 18.78 16.76 10.75
C ALA A 179 17.68 15.71 11.03
N PHE A 180 17.24 14.95 10.03
CA PHE A 180 16.23 13.89 10.20
C PHE A 180 16.80 12.54 10.59
N GLN A 181 18.09 12.39 10.80
CA GLN A 181 18.67 11.12 11.22
C GLN A 181 18.04 10.65 12.55
N GLY A 182 17.50 9.45 12.57
CA GLY A 182 16.74 8.87 13.70
C GLY A 182 15.30 9.35 13.82
N TRP A 183 14.86 10.26 12.95
CA TRP A 183 13.51 10.83 12.99
C TRP A 183 12.60 10.36 11.85
N VAL A 184 13.11 9.56 10.92
CA VAL A 184 12.31 8.94 9.86
C VAL A 184 11.81 7.57 10.32
N SER A 185 10.51 7.30 10.22
CA SER A 185 9.94 5.94 10.23
C SER A 185 9.76 5.49 8.78
N CYS A 186 10.19 4.30 8.46
CA CYS A 186 10.04 3.73 7.12
C CYS A 186 9.39 2.35 7.19
N GLY A 187 8.54 2.01 6.24
CA GLY A 187 8.02 0.66 6.08
C GLY A 187 8.94 -0.14 5.16
N ASP A 188 9.02 -1.45 5.40
CA ASP A 188 9.76 -2.36 4.54
C ASP A 188 9.04 -2.52 3.17
N PRO A 189 9.64 -2.04 2.06
CA PRO A 189 9.05 -2.14 0.73
C PRO A 189 8.95 -3.58 0.22
N THR A 190 9.66 -4.53 0.84
CA THR A 190 9.60 -5.94 0.45
C THR A 190 8.40 -6.66 1.03
N LEU A 191 7.84 -6.13 2.13
CA LEU A 191 6.66 -6.66 2.84
C LEU A 191 5.40 -5.85 2.54
N SER A 192 5.53 -4.56 2.20
CA SER A 192 4.42 -3.65 1.97
C SER A 192 4.35 -3.18 0.52
N GLY A 193 3.28 -3.56 -0.20
CA GLY A 193 3.04 -3.12 -1.58
C GLY A 193 2.89 -1.60 -1.71
N SER A 194 2.29 -0.92 -0.72
CA SER A 194 2.18 0.53 -0.73
C SER A 194 3.53 1.22 -0.52
N MET A 195 4.42 0.62 0.28
CA MET A 195 5.75 1.17 0.49
C MET A 195 6.64 0.94 -0.74
N HIS A 196 6.56 -0.25 -1.34
CA HIS A 196 7.19 -0.51 -2.64
C HIS A 196 6.76 0.53 -3.69
N ALA A 197 5.45 0.75 -3.83
CA ALA A 197 4.93 1.74 -4.78
C ALA A 197 5.41 3.17 -4.47
N ALA A 198 5.50 3.56 -3.19
CA ALA A 198 6.06 4.85 -2.80
C ALA A 198 7.53 5.01 -3.23
N PHE A 199 8.34 3.96 -3.04
CA PHE A 199 9.75 3.95 -3.48
C PHE A 199 9.87 4.00 -5.00
N GLU A 200 9.06 3.23 -5.70
CA GLU A 200 9.00 3.24 -7.16
C GLU A 200 8.56 4.59 -7.72
N VAL A 201 7.60 5.27 -7.08
CA VAL A 201 7.19 6.64 -7.43
C VAL A 201 8.36 7.61 -7.31
N VAL A 202 9.18 7.51 -6.27
CA VAL A 202 10.40 8.34 -6.11
C VAL A 202 11.40 8.05 -7.24
N LEU A 203 11.66 6.75 -7.54
CA LEU A 203 12.59 6.37 -8.62
C LEU A 203 12.13 6.86 -9.99
N GLN A 204 10.84 6.71 -10.31
CA GLN A 204 10.34 7.15 -11.62
C GLN A 204 10.20 8.66 -11.72
N GLY A 205 9.77 9.33 -10.64
CA GLY A 205 9.55 10.77 -10.63
C GLY A 205 10.83 11.59 -10.67
N GLN A 206 11.92 11.07 -10.10
CA GLN A 206 13.22 11.76 -10.05
C GLN A 206 14.24 11.19 -11.04
N GLY A 207 13.95 10.05 -11.66
CA GLY A 207 14.91 9.24 -12.42
C GLY A 207 15.77 8.37 -11.50
N TRP A 208 16.42 7.36 -12.10
CA TRP A 208 17.13 6.30 -11.35
C TRP A 208 18.17 6.85 -10.37
N GLU A 209 19.09 7.66 -10.86
CA GLU A 209 20.23 8.16 -10.05
C GLU A 209 19.76 9.03 -8.86
N ARG A 210 18.94 10.02 -9.13
CA ARG A 210 18.44 10.92 -8.08
C ARG A 210 17.44 10.24 -7.17
N GLY A 211 16.55 9.41 -7.71
CA GLY A 211 15.59 8.66 -6.96
C GLY A 211 16.24 7.68 -6.00
N TRP A 212 17.26 6.95 -6.47
CA TRP A 212 18.06 6.08 -5.61
C TRP A 212 18.76 6.87 -4.49
N CYS A 213 19.41 7.99 -4.86
CA CYS A 213 20.04 8.87 -3.88
C CYS A 213 19.04 9.32 -2.79
N THR A 214 17.83 9.74 -3.20
CA THR A 214 16.77 10.11 -2.26
C THR A 214 16.39 8.94 -1.35
N LEU A 215 16.18 7.74 -1.91
CA LEU A 215 15.81 6.56 -1.11
C LEU A 215 16.92 6.13 -0.16
N ALA A 216 18.18 6.08 -0.61
CA ALA A 216 19.31 5.69 0.22
C ALA A 216 19.56 6.68 1.37
N ARG A 217 19.50 7.99 1.10
CA ARG A 217 19.62 9.03 2.13
C ARG A 217 18.44 9.02 3.10
N MET A 218 17.22 8.80 2.63
CA MET A 218 16.06 8.63 3.49
C MET A 218 16.20 7.37 4.35
N ALA A 219 16.66 6.26 3.77
CA ALA A 219 16.95 5.03 4.49
C ALA A 219 18.03 5.21 5.57
N SER A 220 19.11 5.93 5.28
CA SER A 220 20.15 6.26 6.25
C SER A 220 19.68 7.14 7.42
N ASN A 221 18.58 7.87 7.23
CA ASN A 221 17.91 8.63 8.29
C ASN A 221 16.81 7.82 9.01
N ALA A 222 16.45 6.64 8.50
CA ALA A 222 15.40 5.83 9.08
C ALA A 222 15.82 5.25 10.42
N ARG A 223 14.95 5.40 11.42
CA ARG A 223 15.15 4.78 12.74
C ARG A 223 15.05 3.25 12.67
N ALA A 224 14.11 2.77 11.86
CA ALA A 224 13.86 1.36 11.63
C ALA A 224 13.00 1.18 10.35
N PHE A 225 13.02 -0.04 9.83
CA PHE A 225 12.08 -0.49 8.80
C PHE A 225 11.02 -1.37 9.45
N ASN A 226 9.76 -0.95 9.37
CA ASN A 226 8.61 -1.65 9.94
C ASN A 226 7.98 -2.60 8.91
N GLU A 227 7.28 -3.63 9.38
CA GLU A 227 6.69 -4.67 8.52
C GLU A 227 5.60 -4.16 7.56
N GLY A 228 4.91 -3.07 7.91
CA GLY A 228 3.76 -2.59 7.13
C GLY A 228 3.74 -1.08 6.91
N GLY A 229 3.18 -0.66 5.78
CA GLY A 229 3.01 0.76 5.45
C GLY A 229 2.08 1.53 6.41
N SER A 230 1.19 0.84 7.12
CA SER A 230 0.30 1.45 8.13
C SER A 230 0.98 1.75 9.47
N SER A 231 2.12 1.10 9.77
CA SER A 231 2.88 1.37 10.99
C SER A 231 3.56 2.74 10.97
N VAL A 232 3.96 3.23 9.79
CA VAL A 232 4.61 4.53 9.64
C VAL A 232 3.75 5.70 10.16
N PRO A 233 2.51 5.92 9.71
CA PRO A 233 1.67 6.97 10.26
C PRO A 233 1.37 6.78 11.76
N ARG A 234 1.33 5.56 12.26
CA ARG A 234 1.19 5.27 13.69
C ARG A 234 2.39 5.77 14.48
N ASP A 235 3.60 5.43 14.06
CA ASP A 235 4.84 5.85 14.74
C ASP A 235 4.98 7.39 14.77
N VAL A 236 4.68 8.02 13.62
CA VAL A 236 4.66 9.49 13.53
C VAL A 236 3.59 10.09 14.44
N SER A 237 2.39 9.48 14.50
CA SER A 237 1.31 9.96 15.35
C SER A 237 1.62 9.85 16.84
N LEU A 238 2.36 8.80 17.24
CA LEU A 238 2.81 8.59 18.62
C LEU A 238 4.07 9.41 18.97
N GLY A 239 4.66 10.14 18.02
CA GLY A 239 5.88 10.91 18.22
C GLY A 239 7.15 10.06 18.31
N GLN A 240 7.10 8.80 17.92
CA GLN A 240 8.27 7.90 17.84
C GLN A 240 9.16 8.24 16.66
N ALA A 241 8.59 8.89 15.64
CA ALA A 241 9.29 9.49 14.51
C ALA A 241 8.70 10.88 14.22
N ALA A 242 9.46 11.72 13.55
CA ALA A 242 8.98 13.04 13.12
C ALA A 242 8.24 12.99 11.79
N VAL A 243 8.67 12.08 10.88
CA VAL A 243 8.20 11.99 9.51
C VAL A 243 8.33 10.57 8.98
N GLY A 244 7.52 10.21 7.99
CA GLY A 244 7.70 8.97 7.26
C GLY A 244 6.85 8.88 6.00
N PRO A 245 7.34 8.15 4.95
CA PRO A 245 6.61 7.92 3.71
C PRO A 245 5.35 7.07 3.96
N CYS A 246 4.26 7.41 3.31
CA CYS A 246 3.02 6.65 3.40
C CYS A 246 2.12 6.88 2.19
N ILE A 247 1.14 5.99 2.04
CA ILE A 247 -0.01 6.26 1.17
C ILE A 247 -1.06 7.07 1.96
N ASP A 248 -1.77 7.95 1.29
CA ASP A 248 -2.67 8.94 1.85
C ASP A 248 -3.66 8.40 2.89
N PHE A 249 -4.36 7.34 2.57
CA PHE A 249 -5.42 6.78 3.43
C PHE A 249 -4.91 6.18 4.75
N TYR A 250 -3.65 5.75 4.86
CA TYR A 250 -3.10 5.34 6.15
C TYR A 250 -2.83 6.51 7.08
N ALA A 251 -2.57 7.69 6.50
CA ALA A 251 -2.34 8.91 7.28
C ALA A 251 -3.64 9.65 7.63
N SER A 252 -4.70 9.52 6.81
CA SER A 252 -5.93 10.29 6.96
C SER A 252 -6.59 10.14 8.33
N ALA A 253 -6.75 8.90 8.82
CA ALA A 253 -7.38 8.66 10.12
C ALA A 253 -6.55 9.18 11.32
N PRO A 254 -5.23 8.98 11.41
CA PRO A 254 -4.39 9.64 12.41
C PRO A 254 -4.44 11.16 12.33
N VAL A 255 -4.33 11.74 11.13
CA VAL A 255 -4.38 13.21 10.93
C VAL A 255 -5.71 13.77 11.42
N ARG A 256 -6.83 13.13 11.12
CA ARG A 256 -8.14 13.58 11.61
C ARG A 256 -8.28 13.45 13.13
N ARG A 257 -7.86 12.32 13.74
CA ARG A 257 -7.98 12.11 15.19
C ARG A 257 -7.17 13.10 16.01
N GLN A 258 -5.96 13.41 15.58
CA GLN A 258 -5.05 14.33 16.29
C GLN A 258 -5.22 15.78 15.86
N GLY A 259 -5.88 16.02 14.72
CA GLY A 259 -6.09 17.33 14.12
C GLY A 259 -4.88 17.85 13.33
N ALA A 260 -5.18 18.71 12.36
CA ALA A 260 -4.19 19.32 11.47
C ALA A 260 -3.14 20.18 12.20
N THR A 261 -3.36 20.50 13.46
CA THR A 261 -2.39 21.19 14.34
C THR A 261 -1.23 20.30 14.77
N HIS A 262 -1.42 18.98 14.78
CA HIS A 262 -0.44 17.99 15.23
C HIS A 262 0.21 17.23 14.09
N LEU A 263 -0.61 16.71 13.16
CA LEU A 263 -0.17 15.91 12.03
C LEU A 263 -0.50 16.58 10.71
N GLN A 264 0.35 16.36 9.72
CA GLN A 264 0.10 16.82 8.35
C GLN A 264 0.57 15.76 7.36
N LEU A 265 -0.32 15.41 6.42
CA LEU A 265 0.02 14.67 5.22
C LEU A 265 0.46 15.65 4.13
N VAL A 266 1.54 15.30 3.45
CA VAL A 266 2.04 16.02 2.26
C VAL A 266 2.07 15.06 1.09
N ILE A 267 1.44 15.45 0.00
CA ILE A 267 1.61 14.83 -1.31
C ILE A 267 2.53 15.76 -2.10
N PRO A 268 3.81 15.41 -2.32
CA PRO A 268 4.79 16.31 -2.92
C PRO A 268 4.39 16.69 -4.33
N LYS A 269 4.24 18.00 -4.58
CA LYS A 269 3.84 18.51 -5.89
C LYS A 269 4.88 18.15 -6.95
N GLY A 270 4.44 17.57 -8.07
CA GLY A 270 5.30 17.17 -9.18
C GLY A 270 6.14 15.90 -8.94
N GLN A 271 6.08 15.34 -7.73
CA GLN A 271 6.87 14.17 -7.33
C GLN A 271 5.99 13.03 -6.78
N ALA A 272 4.70 13.09 -7.02
CA ALA A 272 3.74 12.10 -6.58
C ALA A 272 2.78 11.74 -7.71
N VAL A 273 2.28 10.53 -7.68
CA VAL A 273 1.27 10.04 -8.59
C VAL A 273 0.12 9.43 -7.80
N VAL A 274 -1.08 9.52 -8.35
CA VAL A 274 -2.24 8.81 -7.83
C VAL A 274 -2.34 7.48 -8.56
N THR A 275 -2.29 6.38 -7.80
CA THR A 275 -2.32 5.04 -8.34
C THR A 275 -3.62 4.32 -8.04
N PRO A 276 -4.12 3.48 -8.96
CA PRO A 276 -5.28 2.64 -8.71
C PRO A 276 -5.01 1.53 -7.71
N ASP A 277 -6.00 1.28 -6.85
CA ASP A 277 -6.15 0.07 -6.06
C ASP A 277 -7.30 -0.74 -6.69
N CYS A 278 -7.10 -2.00 -7.00
CA CYS A 278 -7.91 -2.69 -8.01
C CYS A 278 -8.79 -3.79 -7.44
N ILE A 279 -9.75 -4.22 -8.28
CA ILE A 279 -10.65 -5.36 -8.04
C ILE A 279 -10.71 -6.25 -9.27
N ALA A 280 -10.78 -7.56 -9.08
CA ALA A 280 -10.90 -8.56 -10.15
C ALA A 280 -11.71 -9.77 -9.71
N VAL A 281 -12.46 -10.38 -10.64
CA VAL A 281 -13.04 -11.70 -10.44
C VAL A 281 -11.95 -12.74 -10.70
N LEU A 282 -11.71 -13.62 -9.73
CA LEU A 282 -10.73 -14.71 -9.87
C LEU A 282 -11.23 -15.77 -10.87
N ARG A 283 -10.31 -16.45 -11.54
CA ARG A 283 -10.64 -17.54 -12.45
C ARG A 283 -11.33 -18.68 -11.70
N GLY A 284 -12.41 -19.21 -12.29
CA GLY A 284 -13.20 -20.30 -11.72
C GLY A 284 -13.80 -19.96 -10.35
N PRO A 285 -14.49 -18.83 -10.19
CA PRO A 285 -15.02 -18.40 -8.91
C PRO A 285 -16.15 -19.33 -8.46
N PRO A 286 -16.18 -19.76 -7.17
CA PRO A 286 -17.26 -20.59 -6.64
C PRO A 286 -18.66 -19.98 -6.81
N ASN A 287 -18.79 -18.65 -6.65
CA ASN A 287 -20.05 -17.94 -6.85
C ASN A 287 -19.88 -16.77 -7.83
N ARG A 288 -19.79 -17.11 -9.12
CA ARG A 288 -19.61 -16.11 -10.19
C ARG A 288 -20.64 -14.98 -10.15
N ARG A 289 -21.92 -15.32 -9.91
CA ARG A 289 -23.01 -14.34 -9.87
C ARG A 289 -22.79 -13.28 -8.77
N ALA A 290 -22.46 -13.73 -7.56
CA ALA A 290 -22.21 -12.83 -6.45
C ALA A 290 -20.90 -12.04 -6.66
N ALA A 291 -19.87 -12.66 -7.28
CA ALA A 291 -18.62 -12.00 -7.61
C ALA A 291 -18.80 -10.85 -8.60
N GLU A 292 -19.50 -11.09 -9.71
CA GLU A 292 -19.82 -10.08 -10.71
C GLU A 292 -20.69 -8.96 -10.12
N ALA A 293 -21.68 -9.32 -9.28
CA ALA A 293 -22.52 -8.35 -8.57
C ALA A 293 -21.72 -7.48 -7.59
N PHE A 294 -20.76 -8.07 -6.84
CA PHE A 294 -19.89 -7.32 -5.92
C PHE A 294 -18.98 -6.36 -6.67
N LEU A 295 -18.35 -6.81 -7.76
CA LEU A 295 -17.51 -5.95 -8.60
C LEU A 295 -18.31 -4.79 -9.16
N ALA A 296 -19.53 -5.06 -9.68
CA ALA A 296 -20.43 -4.02 -10.17
C ALA A 296 -20.86 -3.05 -9.07
N PHE A 297 -21.12 -3.54 -7.85
CA PHE A 297 -21.43 -2.72 -6.68
C PHE A 297 -20.27 -1.80 -6.29
N VAL A 298 -19.05 -2.33 -6.19
CA VAL A 298 -17.85 -1.51 -5.86
C VAL A 298 -17.69 -0.35 -6.85
N LEU A 299 -18.03 -0.58 -8.11
CA LEU A 299 -17.98 0.41 -9.20
C LEU A 299 -19.31 1.07 -9.51
N SER A 300 -20.29 0.98 -8.63
CA SER A 300 -21.52 1.76 -8.68
C SER A 300 -21.33 3.11 -7.97
N GLU A 301 -22.28 4.02 -8.12
CA GLU A 301 -22.30 5.27 -7.35
C GLU A 301 -22.31 4.99 -5.85
N GLU A 302 -23.15 4.04 -5.39
CA GLU A 302 -23.25 3.67 -3.99
C GLU A 302 -21.90 3.16 -3.45
N GLY A 303 -21.22 2.27 -4.17
CA GLY A 303 -19.90 1.77 -3.79
C GLY A 303 -18.83 2.87 -3.77
N GLN A 304 -18.85 3.77 -4.76
CA GLN A 304 -17.90 4.88 -4.85
C GLN A 304 -18.13 5.95 -3.78
N ARG A 305 -19.38 6.14 -3.33
CA ARG A 305 -19.72 7.04 -2.21
C ARG A 305 -19.18 6.54 -0.89
N LEU A 306 -19.09 5.20 -0.66
CA LEU A 306 -18.47 4.64 0.54
C LEU A 306 -17.00 5.06 0.68
N TRP A 307 -16.25 5.14 -0.43
CA TRP A 307 -14.87 5.59 -0.39
C TRP A 307 -14.72 7.05 0.03
N TYR A 308 -15.65 7.91 -0.38
CA TYR A 308 -15.51 9.36 -0.37
C TYR A 308 -16.20 10.06 0.77
N GLN A 309 -17.42 9.63 1.13
CA GLN A 309 -18.25 10.33 2.08
C GLN A 309 -17.77 10.15 3.52
N ALA A 310 -18.05 11.17 4.32
CA ALA A 310 -17.87 11.11 5.76
C ALA A 310 -18.84 10.10 6.38
N ARG A 311 -18.37 9.38 7.38
CA ARG A 311 -19.14 8.40 8.15
C ARG A 311 -20.43 9.02 8.73
N GLY A 312 -21.51 8.22 8.67
CA GLY A 312 -22.81 8.60 9.23
C GLY A 312 -23.62 9.54 8.36
N THR A 313 -23.13 9.87 7.15
CA THR A 313 -23.92 10.65 6.17
C THR A 313 -24.77 9.73 5.29
N GLU A 314 -25.86 10.24 4.73
CA GLU A 314 -26.75 9.47 3.90
C GLU A 314 -26.05 8.91 2.65
N GLY A 315 -26.09 7.58 2.49
CA GLY A 315 -25.41 6.86 1.41
C GLY A 315 -23.90 6.72 1.59
N GLY A 316 -23.35 7.20 2.70
CA GLY A 316 -21.96 7.03 3.09
C GLY A 316 -21.72 5.82 4.00
N PRO A 317 -20.48 5.62 4.45
CA PRO A 317 -20.12 4.58 5.41
C PRO A 317 -20.79 4.82 6.77
N VAL A 318 -21.01 3.73 7.53
CA VAL A 318 -21.73 3.80 8.83
C VAL A 318 -20.76 3.79 10.01
N ALA A 319 -19.82 2.86 10.02
CA ALA A 319 -18.92 2.65 11.16
C ALA A 319 -17.53 3.29 10.98
N TYR A 320 -17.04 3.35 9.73
CA TYR A 320 -15.67 3.76 9.45
C TYR A 320 -15.61 4.79 8.31
N ASP A 321 -14.85 5.86 8.49
CA ASP A 321 -14.46 6.74 7.38
C ASP A 321 -13.38 6.02 6.57
N LEU A 322 -13.60 5.81 5.26
CA LEU A 322 -12.65 5.10 4.40
C LEU A 322 -11.62 6.03 3.75
N GLU A 323 -12.03 7.26 3.43
CA GLU A 323 -11.17 8.36 2.97
C GLU A 323 -10.26 7.99 1.79
N ARG A 324 -10.81 7.22 0.85
CA ARG A 324 -10.16 6.90 -0.41
C ARG A 324 -10.70 7.78 -1.53
N LEU A 325 -9.94 7.87 -2.60
CA LEU A 325 -10.30 8.66 -3.78
C LEU A 325 -11.13 7.81 -4.74
N PRO A 326 -12.41 8.17 -5.02
CA PRO A 326 -13.22 7.49 -6.02
C PRO A 326 -12.58 7.49 -7.41
N VAL A 327 -12.88 6.47 -8.20
CA VAL A 327 -12.45 6.36 -9.61
C VAL A 327 -13.41 7.04 -10.58
N MET A 328 -14.56 7.52 -10.11
CA MET A 328 -15.55 8.22 -10.89
C MET A 328 -15.46 9.75 -10.67
N PRO A 329 -15.06 10.55 -11.68
CA PRO A 329 -14.91 12.00 -11.54
C PRO A 329 -16.15 12.70 -11.02
N ARG A 330 -17.35 12.25 -11.42
CA ARG A 330 -18.62 12.87 -11.04
C ARG A 330 -18.89 12.89 -9.53
N ILE A 331 -18.33 11.91 -8.78
CA ILE A 331 -18.51 11.84 -7.32
C ILE A 331 -17.96 13.11 -6.64
N TYR A 332 -16.84 13.66 -7.16
CA TYR A 332 -16.22 14.88 -6.61
C TYR A 332 -17.04 16.15 -6.85
N ASP A 333 -17.93 16.15 -7.85
CA ASP A 333 -18.74 17.31 -8.23
C ASP A 333 -20.17 17.25 -7.62
N MET A 334 -20.51 16.20 -6.85
CA MET A 334 -21.85 16.03 -6.24
C MET A 334 -22.08 16.84 -4.97
N GLY A 335 -21.05 17.55 -4.44
CA GLY A 335 -21.18 18.31 -3.19
C GLY A 335 -21.40 17.43 -1.95
N LEU A 336 -20.96 16.19 -1.98
CA LEU A 336 -21.14 15.23 -0.88
C LEU A 336 -20.31 15.62 0.36
N PRO A 337 -20.85 15.39 1.58
CA PRO A 337 -20.07 15.57 2.79
C PRO A 337 -18.86 14.65 2.79
N THR A 338 -17.65 15.21 2.85
CA THR A 338 -16.40 14.45 2.78
C THR A 338 -15.29 15.11 3.59
N ASN A 339 -14.37 14.29 4.10
CA ASN A 339 -13.12 14.75 4.69
C ASN A 339 -11.97 14.81 3.66
N THR A 340 -12.22 14.34 2.44
CA THR A 340 -11.22 14.29 1.36
C THR A 340 -11.20 15.62 0.60
N VAL A 341 -10.03 16.23 0.51
CA VAL A 341 -9.84 17.56 -0.13
C VAL A 341 -9.21 17.48 -1.53
N MET A 342 -8.76 16.32 -1.95
CA MET A 342 -8.06 16.11 -3.23
C MET A 342 -9.01 15.57 -4.30
N ASN A 343 -8.97 16.17 -5.49
CA ASN A 343 -9.58 15.60 -6.68
C ASN A 343 -8.47 15.18 -7.68
N PRO A 344 -8.18 13.88 -7.83
CA PRO A 344 -7.07 13.39 -8.64
C PRO A 344 -7.22 13.70 -10.13
N PHE A 345 -8.43 13.93 -10.62
CA PHE A 345 -8.71 14.26 -12.01
C PHE A 345 -8.45 15.75 -12.33
N LYS A 346 -8.35 16.60 -11.29
CA LYS A 346 -7.99 18.02 -11.42
C LYS A 346 -6.53 18.30 -11.07
N SER A 347 -5.83 17.32 -10.48
CA SER A 347 -4.41 17.42 -10.11
C SER A 347 -3.56 16.80 -11.23
N ALA A 348 -2.78 17.62 -11.94
CA ALA A 348 -1.83 17.11 -12.92
C ALA A 348 -0.60 16.55 -12.22
N ALA A 349 -0.18 15.34 -12.59
CA ALA A 349 1.15 14.82 -12.25
C ALA A 349 2.17 15.35 -13.24
N ASP A 350 3.36 15.77 -12.75
CA ASP A 350 4.44 16.27 -13.59
C ASP A 350 5.21 15.15 -14.29
N PHE A 351 4.97 13.88 -13.94
CA PHE A 351 5.53 12.73 -14.63
C PHE A 351 4.48 11.63 -14.86
N ARG A 352 4.74 10.77 -15.83
CA ARG A 352 3.92 9.59 -16.12
C ARG A 352 4.52 8.37 -15.43
N TYR A 353 3.73 7.73 -14.58
CA TYR A 353 4.12 6.46 -13.97
C TYR A 353 4.00 5.31 -14.98
N ASP A 354 5.07 4.53 -15.12
CA ASP A 354 5.11 3.35 -15.97
C ASP A 354 4.93 2.08 -15.13
N SER A 355 3.70 1.58 -15.09
CA SER A 355 3.34 0.35 -14.35
C SER A 355 3.98 -0.91 -14.94
N LYS A 356 4.29 -0.94 -16.25
CA LYS A 356 5.00 -2.08 -16.87
C LYS A 356 6.44 -2.14 -16.40
N LYS A 357 7.11 -0.98 -16.34
CA LYS A 357 8.46 -0.84 -15.79
C LYS A 357 8.48 -1.27 -14.32
N ALA A 358 7.59 -0.72 -13.50
CA ALA A 358 7.47 -1.07 -12.09
C ALA A 358 7.21 -2.56 -11.88
N GLY A 359 6.19 -3.12 -12.53
CA GLY A 359 5.87 -4.54 -12.45
C GLY A 359 6.99 -5.44 -12.97
N GLY A 360 7.70 -5.04 -14.03
CA GLY A 360 8.80 -5.79 -14.65
C GLY A 360 10.01 -5.98 -13.73
N ARG A 361 10.30 -5.00 -12.85
CA ARG A 361 11.43 -5.00 -11.93
C ARG A 361 11.07 -5.20 -10.45
N TRP A 362 9.77 -5.34 -10.13
CA TRP A 362 9.24 -5.42 -8.76
C TRP A 362 10.03 -6.37 -7.85
N GLY A 363 10.18 -7.62 -8.27
CA GLY A 363 10.85 -8.64 -7.47
C GLY A 363 12.31 -8.33 -7.23
N LEU A 364 13.02 -7.87 -8.25
CA LEU A 364 14.45 -7.56 -8.17
C LEU A 364 14.70 -6.33 -7.30
N LEU A 365 13.87 -5.29 -7.42
CA LEU A 365 13.98 -4.12 -6.55
C LEU A 365 13.76 -4.46 -5.08
N ASN A 366 12.81 -5.37 -4.79
CA ASN A 366 12.66 -5.86 -3.42
C ASN A 366 13.94 -6.52 -2.90
N ASP A 367 14.58 -7.38 -3.70
CA ASP A 367 15.82 -8.02 -3.28
C ASP A 367 16.96 -7.01 -3.09
N LEU A 368 17.05 -6.03 -4.00
CA LEU A 368 18.09 -5.01 -3.95
C LEU A 368 17.90 -4.06 -2.75
N TRP A 369 16.69 -3.55 -2.52
CA TRP A 369 16.38 -2.72 -1.36
C TRP A 369 16.57 -3.49 -0.05
N ARG A 370 16.15 -4.75 -0.02
CA ARG A 370 16.37 -5.61 1.15
C ARG A 370 17.85 -5.72 1.48
N ALA A 371 18.66 -6.08 0.49
CA ALA A 371 20.10 -6.30 0.69
C ALA A 371 20.85 -5.01 1.06
N VAL A 372 20.55 -3.91 0.36
CA VAL A 372 21.39 -2.71 0.41
C VAL A 372 20.90 -1.69 1.45
N LEU A 373 19.58 -1.56 1.64
CA LEU A 373 19.04 -0.54 2.54
C LEU A 373 18.55 -1.09 3.88
N ILE A 374 18.18 -2.38 3.94
CA ILE A 374 17.54 -2.96 5.12
C ILE A 374 18.51 -3.91 5.85
N ASP A 375 19.04 -4.92 5.16
CA ASP A 375 19.94 -5.91 5.78
C ASP A 375 21.31 -5.30 6.15
N ALA A 376 21.77 -4.28 5.41
CA ALA A 376 22.98 -3.49 5.69
C ALA A 376 22.68 -2.13 6.35
N HIS A 377 21.53 -2.00 7.03
CA HIS A 377 21.07 -0.71 7.57
C HIS A 377 21.96 -0.16 8.69
N GLU A 378 22.47 -1.01 9.54
CA GLU A 378 23.34 -0.60 10.64
C GLU A 378 24.60 0.08 10.11
N GLU A 379 25.28 -0.55 9.15
CA GLU A 379 26.49 0.02 8.54
C GLU A 379 26.19 1.30 7.75
N LEU A 380 25.04 1.35 7.05
CA LEU A 380 24.59 2.55 6.34
C LEU A 380 24.35 3.71 7.31
N TRP A 381 23.70 3.42 8.45
CA TRP A 381 23.44 4.39 9.52
C TRP A 381 24.74 4.93 10.12
N ASP A 382 25.65 4.06 10.51
CA ASP A 382 26.92 4.42 11.15
C ASP A 382 27.83 5.23 10.20
N ALA A 383 27.92 4.80 8.96
CA ALA A 383 28.65 5.53 7.91
C ALA A 383 28.08 6.93 7.67
N ARG A 384 26.74 7.04 7.65
CA ARG A 384 26.07 8.33 7.51
C ARG A 384 26.35 9.25 8.71
N GLN A 385 26.23 8.69 9.91
CA GLN A 385 26.53 9.44 11.15
C GLN A 385 27.97 9.94 11.15
N ALA A 386 28.93 9.10 10.77
CA ALA A 386 30.33 9.48 10.69
C ALA A 386 30.57 10.60 9.64
N ALA A 387 29.95 10.47 8.46
CA ALA A 387 30.07 11.48 7.40
C ALA A 387 29.52 12.86 7.83
N VAL A 388 28.34 12.86 8.49
CA VAL A 388 27.72 14.09 9.02
C VAL A 388 28.58 14.71 10.13
N ALA A 389 29.09 13.89 11.07
CA ALA A 389 29.96 14.35 12.17
C ALA A 389 31.28 14.95 11.65
N ALA A 390 31.81 14.42 10.56
CA ALA A 390 33.00 14.94 9.89
C ALA A 390 32.73 16.19 9.01
N GLY A 391 31.47 16.66 8.91
CA GLY A 391 31.08 17.75 8.01
C GLY A 391 31.18 17.41 6.53
N ARG A 392 31.17 16.11 6.19
CA ARG A 392 31.41 15.57 4.84
C ARG A 392 30.17 14.90 4.23
N ASP A 393 28.97 15.42 4.55
CA ASP A 393 27.74 14.88 4.00
C ASP A 393 27.57 15.13 2.50
N ASP A 394 28.21 16.17 1.97
CA ASP A 394 28.13 16.53 0.55
C ASP A 394 28.89 15.53 -0.34
N ASP A 395 30.03 15.01 0.12
CA ASP A 395 30.85 14.06 -0.65
C ASP A 395 30.66 12.59 -0.17
N LEU A 396 30.89 12.29 1.10
CA LEU A 396 30.74 10.93 1.64
C LEU A 396 29.27 10.51 1.72
N GLY A 397 28.38 11.41 2.15
CA GLY A 397 26.95 11.14 2.15
C GLY A 397 26.39 10.94 0.73
N GLN A 398 26.99 11.59 -0.29
CA GLN A 398 26.65 11.33 -1.69
C GLN A 398 27.19 9.97 -2.14
N ALA A 399 28.41 9.59 -1.73
CA ALA A 399 29.00 8.29 -2.03
C ALA A 399 28.15 7.13 -1.47
N LEU A 400 27.65 7.25 -0.22
CA LEU A 400 26.73 6.26 0.38
C LEU A 400 25.42 6.09 -0.42
N ALA A 401 24.99 7.12 -1.10
CA ALA A 401 23.75 7.17 -1.85
C ALA A 401 23.90 6.87 -3.35
N THR A 402 25.09 6.46 -3.79
CA THR A 402 25.34 6.05 -5.19
C THR A 402 24.59 4.75 -5.50
N PRO A 403 23.85 4.65 -6.62
CA PRO A 403 23.16 3.42 -6.99
C PRO A 403 24.14 2.23 -7.10
N PRO A 404 23.84 1.07 -6.50
CA PRO A 404 24.70 -0.11 -6.59
C PRO A 404 24.78 -0.70 -7.99
N LEU A 405 23.72 -0.53 -8.77
CA LEU A 405 23.56 -0.96 -10.16
C LEU A 405 22.97 0.19 -10.98
N THR A 406 23.27 0.23 -12.27
CA THR A 406 22.56 1.12 -13.21
C THR A 406 21.12 0.62 -13.45
N GLU A 407 20.25 1.49 -13.93
CA GLU A 407 18.86 1.09 -14.27
C GLU A 407 18.83 -0.02 -15.33
N ASP A 408 19.72 0.03 -16.32
CA ASP A 408 19.83 -0.99 -17.36
C ASP A 408 20.28 -2.35 -16.80
N GLN A 409 21.24 -2.36 -15.86
CA GLN A 409 21.65 -3.59 -15.18
C GLN A 409 20.48 -4.20 -14.37
N VAL A 410 19.75 -3.37 -13.61
CA VAL A 410 18.56 -3.82 -12.89
C VAL A 410 17.54 -4.42 -13.85
N TRP A 411 17.30 -3.78 -14.99
CA TRP A 411 16.37 -4.30 -15.99
C TRP A 411 16.84 -5.62 -16.59
N GLN A 412 18.10 -5.73 -16.96
CA GLN A 412 18.68 -6.95 -17.52
C GLN A 412 18.60 -8.13 -16.55
N VAL A 413 18.92 -7.90 -15.28
CA VAL A 413 18.84 -8.94 -14.23
C VAL A 413 17.37 -9.32 -13.96
N ALA A 414 16.45 -8.36 -13.95
CA ALA A 414 15.02 -8.59 -13.72
C ALA A 414 14.36 -9.46 -14.80
N GLN A 415 14.88 -9.45 -16.03
CA GLN A 415 14.35 -10.28 -17.12
C GLN A 415 14.90 -11.72 -17.11
N LYS A 416 15.97 -12.00 -16.36
CA LYS A 416 16.54 -13.35 -16.26
C LYS A 416 15.63 -14.24 -15.41
N SER A 417 15.33 -15.45 -15.89
CA SER A 417 14.73 -16.49 -15.05
C SER A 417 15.81 -17.06 -14.13
N MET A 418 15.70 -16.77 -12.84
CA MET A 418 16.71 -17.17 -11.86
C MET A 418 16.11 -18.13 -10.86
N PRO A 419 16.75 -19.30 -10.60
CA PRO A 419 16.38 -20.19 -9.50
C PRO A 419 16.42 -19.49 -8.15
N ALA A 420 15.65 -19.98 -7.18
CA ALA A 420 15.51 -19.33 -5.88
C ALA A 420 16.83 -19.29 -5.09
N ASP A 421 17.65 -20.33 -5.19
CA ASP A 421 18.98 -20.42 -4.57
C ASP A 421 19.96 -19.41 -5.17
N ALA A 422 20.05 -19.32 -6.50
CA ALA A 422 20.87 -18.34 -7.20
C ALA A 422 20.44 -16.89 -6.87
N ARG A 423 19.13 -16.66 -6.76
CA ARG A 423 18.60 -15.36 -6.36
C ARG A 423 18.95 -15.00 -4.91
N ASN A 424 18.90 -15.97 -4.00
CA ASN A 424 19.32 -15.78 -2.61
C ASN A 424 20.82 -15.51 -2.51
N GLU A 425 21.63 -16.22 -3.30
CA GLU A 425 23.08 -15.99 -3.37
C GLU A 425 23.41 -14.59 -3.87
N LEU A 426 22.75 -14.13 -4.93
CA LEU A 426 22.95 -12.78 -5.45
C LEU A 426 22.58 -11.71 -4.39
N ARG A 427 21.49 -11.91 -3.66
CA ARG A 427 21.10 -11.01 -2.57
C ARG A 427 22.14 -10.99 -1.45
N ASN A 428 22.68 -12.15 -1.03
CA ASN A 428 23.73 -12.21 -0.02
C ASN A 428 25.02 -11.49 -0.49
N ARG A 429 25.37 -11.60 -1.76
CA ARG A 429 26.50 -10.85 -2.36
C ARG A 429 26.27 -9.35 -2.33
N TRP A 430 25.03 -8.89 -2.59
CA TRP A 430 24.68 -7.48 -2.48
C TRP A 430 24.75 -6.96 -1.04
N THR A 431 24.28 -7.75 -0.06
CA THR A 431 24.39 -7.37 1.36
C THR A 431 25.85 -7.26 1.77
N ALA A 432 26.69 -8.24 1.41
CA ALA A 432 28.13 -8.20 1.71
C ALA A 432 28.82 -7.02 1.04
N TRP A 433 28.48 -6.72 -0.23
CA TRP A 433 28.99 -5.56 -0.94
C TRP A 433 28.59 -4.26 -0.23
N ALA A 434 27.32 -4.09 0.14
CA ALA A 434 26.81 -2.90 0.80
C ALA A 434 27.48 -2.66 2.15
N SER A 435 27.56 -3.71 3.00
CA SER A 435 28.23 -3.63 4.31
C SER A 435 29.71 -3.24 4.17
N ASN A 436 30.44 -3.79 3.19
CA ASN A 436 31.83 -3.41 2.94
C ASN A 436 31.96 -1.97 2.47
N TRP A 437 31.12 -1.57 1.49
CA TRP A 437 31.13 -0.21 0.97
C TRP A 437 30.85 0.83 2.06
N TYR A 438 29.86 0.58 2.89
CA TYR A 438 29.50 1.51 3.97
C TYR A 438 30.60 1.62 5.02
N ARG A 439 31.27 0.51 5.38
CA ARG A 439 32.45 0.54 6.30
C ARG A 439 33.63 1.28 5.70
N GLU A 440 33.88 1.18 4.40
CA GLU A 440 34.93 1.95 3.73
C GLU A 440 34.67 3.45 3.78
N VAL A 441 33.41 3.86 3.53
CA VAL A 441 33.01 5.27 3.61
C VAL A 441 33.05 5.77 5.07
N GLU A 442 32.64 4.95 6.05
CA GLU A 442 32.75 5.26 7.46
C GLU A 442 34.21 5.46 7.88
N ALA A 443 35.09 4.56 7.49
CA ALA A 443 36.53 4.67 7.77
C ALA A 443 37.12 5.95 7.16
N ALA A 444 36.76 6.31 5.92
CA ALA A 444 37.16 7.55 5.31
C ALA A 444 36.67 8.79 6.06
N ALA A 445 35.45 8.76 6.58
CA ALA A 445 34.91 9.84 7.41
C ALA A 445 35.69 9.98 8.72
N ARG A 446 35.95 8.89 9.42
CA ARG A 446 36.64 8.86 10.71
C ARG A 446 38.13 9.26 10.61
N THR A 447 38.76 8.97 9.48
CA THR A 447 40.20 9.26 9.24
C THR A 447 40.44 10.52 8.41
N ASN A 448 39.39 11.18 8.00
CA ASN A 448 39.42 12.31 7.03
C ASN A 448 40.16 11.95 5.72
N ALA A 449 40.06 10.70 5.29
CA ALA A 449 40.63 10.20 4.04
C ALA A 449 39.76 10.64 2.82
N PRO A 450 40.31 10.62 1.59
CA PRO A 450 39.54 10.85 0.36
C PRO A 450 38.31 9.92 0.27
N VAL A 451 37.31 10.31 -0.52
CA VAL A 451 36.18 9.42 -0.84
C VAL A 451 36.73 8.13 -1.47
N PRO A 452 36.36 6.95 -0.98
CA PRO A 452 36.81 5.69 -1.58
C PRO A 452 36.38 5.55 -3.04
N ALA A 453 37.14 4.83 -3.84
CA ALA A 453 36.74 4.54 -5.22
C ALA A 453 35.52 3.64 -5.22
N PHE A 454 34.45 4.09 -5.88
CA PHE A 454 33.21 3.33 -5.97
C PHE A 454 33.37 2.13 -6.93
N HIS A 455 33.02 0.97 -6.45
CA HIS A 455 32.92 -0.25 -7.24
C HIS A 455 31.47 -0.72 -7.26
N PRO A 456 30.80 -0.84 -8.42
CA PRO A 456 29.41 -1.24 -8.49
C PRO A 456 29.19 -2.65 -7.90
N ALA A 457 27.98 -2.91 -7.41
CA ALA A 457 27.59 -4.22 -6.93
C ALA A 457 27.61 -5.27 -8.07
N PRO A 458 27.80 -6.56 -7.74
CA PRO A 458 27.78 -7.61 -8.76
C PRO A 458 26.39 -7.70 -9.40
N ALA A 459 26.34 -7.72 -10.75
CA ALA A 459 25.12 -7.90 -11.52
C ALA A 459 24.82 -9.38 -11.83
N GLU A 460 25.75 -10.29 -11.54
CA GLU A 460 25.66 -11.76 -11.77
C GLU A 460 26.22 -12.54 -10.59
#